data_93137d67a8c3cc9fdd50a180949db7a9
#
_entry.id   93137d67a8c3cc9fdd50a180949db7a9
#
_cell.length_a   1.000
_cell.length_b   1.000
_cell.length_c   1.000
_cell.angle_alpha   90.00
_cell.angle_beta   90.00
_cell.angle_gamma   90.00
#
_symmetry.space_group_name_H-M   'P 1'
#
loop_
_entity.id
_entity.type
_entity.pdbx_description
1 polymer ?
#
loop_
_entity_poly.entity_id
_entity_poly.type
_entity_poly.pdbx_seq_one_letter_code
_entity_poly.pdbx_strand_id
1 'polypeptide(L)'
;MVRDRDADRILEDAEVSLSGFYGNFWRSLKLELDDLNQWVSQVDAALKQIASENEACRRLSAIPGVGSITATAVIAAIGNGAAFTKGRQFAAWLGMVPSERSTGGKQKLLGISKRGNCYLRRLFMHGARAVLQQSAKQSSALQAWLEQLTSRTHPNIVAVALANQLARMTWAVLAKQQEYRPHC
;
A
#
# COMPACT_ATOMS: atom_id res chain seq x y z
N MET A 1 8.97 14.45 4.01
CA MET A 1 10.10 13.53 4.20
C MET A 1 11.33 14.24 3.66
N VAL A 2 12.19 14.73 4.53
CA VAL A 2 13.47 15.39 4.19
C VAL A 2 14.33 14.32 3.54
N ARG A 3 14.86 14.57 2.35
CA ARG A 3 15.75 13.60 1.69
C ARG A 3 17.10 13.65 2.38
N ASP A 4 17.79 12.52 2.46
CA ASP A 4 19.13 12.38 3.07
C ASP A 4 20.11 13.48 2.63
N ARG A 5 20.07 13.82 1.34
CA ARG A 5 20.89 14.92 0.75
C ARG A 5 20.57 16.31 1.30
N ASP A 6 19.32 16.54 1.73
CA ASP A 6 18.92 17.83 2.32
C ASP A 6 19.42 17.93 3.77
N ALA A 7 19.48 16.80 4.48
CA ALA A 7 20.02 16.72 5.83
C ALA A 7 21.55 16.98 5.85
N ASP A 8 22.30 16.40 4.90
CA ASP A 8 23.75 16.63 4.78
C ASP A 8 24.05 18.09 4.49
N ARG A 9 23.30 18.72 3.55
CA ARG A 9 23.48 20.12 3.21
C ARG A 9 23.15 21.06 4.36
N ILE A 10 22.08 20.77 5.13
CA ILE A 10 21.72 21.54 6.33
C ILE A 10 22.81 21.41 7.40
N LEU A 11 23.43 20.23 7.52
CA LEU A 11 24.52 20.01 8.49
C LEU A 11 25.80 20.76 8.10
N GLU A 12 26.16 20.75 6.80
CA GLU A 12 27.31 21.51 6.28
C GLU A 12 27.10 23.01 6.51
N ASP A 13 25.91 23.54 6.22
CA ASP A 13 25.56 24.94 6.48
C ASP A 13 25.53 25.26 8.00
N ALA A 14 25.11 24.32 8.83
CA ALA A 14 25.01 24.46 10.27
C ALA A 14 26.38 24.37 10.98
N GLU A 15 27.33 23.61 10.47
CA GLU A 15 28.71 23.54 11.01
C GLU A 15 29.44 24.88 10.91
N VAL A 16 29.10 25.70 9.92
CA VAL A 16 29.69 27.03 9.70
C VAL A 16 29.11 28.09 10.62
N SER A 17 27.89 27.94 11.13
CA SER A 17 27.15 29.02 11.82
C SER A 17 26.67 28.72 13.24
N LEU A 18 26.71 27.45 13.72
CA LEU A 18 26.16 27.06 15.01
C LEU A 18 27.23 26.84 16.07
N SER A 19 26.97 27.30 17.31
CA SER A 19 27.81 27.02 18.48
C SER A 19 27.99 25.51 18.69
N GLY A 20 29.13 25.06 19.24
CA GLY A 20 29.51 23.67 19.36
C GLY A 20 28.45 22.73 19.99
N PHE A 21 27.55 23.27 20.83
CA PHE A 21 26.45 22.53 21.41
C PHE A 21 25.43 22.08 20.35
N TYR A 22 24.98 23.01 19.50
CA TYR A 22 24.01 22.70 18.45
C TYR A 22 24.58 21.81 17.36
N GLY A 23 25.86 21.99 16.99
CA GLY A 23 26.54 21.10 16.05
C GLY A 23 26.61 19.66 16.54
N ASN A 24 26.92 19.44 17.82
CA ASN A 24 26.93 18.09 18.42
C ASN A 24 25.54 17.47 18.48
N PHE A 25 24.51 18.25 18.80
CA PHE A 25 23.13 17.79 18.82
C PHE A 25 22.67 17.31 17.42
N TRP A 26 22.94 18.10 16.39
CA TRP A 26 22.59 17.73 15.01
C TRP A 26 23.33 16.49 14.51
N ARG A 27 24.64 16.34 14.85
CA ARG A 27 25.39 15.12 14.54
C ARG A 27 24.77 13.89 15.22
N SER A 28 24.38 14.01 16.47
CA SER A 28 23.73 12.92 17.20
C SER A 28 22.41 12.50 16.53
N LEU A 29 21.57 13.46 16.13
CA LEU A 29 20.32 13.17 15.41
C LEU A 29 20.59 12.51 14.05
N LYS A 30 21.63 12.94 13.32
CA LYS A 30 21.98 12.31 12.06
C LYS A 30 22.43 10.87 12.24
N LEU A 31 23.27 10.58 13.20
CA LEU A 31 23.70 9.20 13.53
C LEU A 31 22.49 8.31 13.83
N GLU A 32 21.55 8.81 14.64
CA GLU A 32 20.32 8.08 14.95
C GLU A 32 19.46 7.84 13.67
N LEU A 33 19.36 8.83 12.80
CA LEU A 33 18.65 8.69 11.52
C LEU A 33 19.32 7.65 10.62
N ASP A 34 20.64 7.65 10.53
CA ASP A 34 21.41 6.70 9.72
C ASP A 34 21.24 5.28 10.25
N ASP A 35 21.30 5.08 11.56
CA ASP A 35 21.03 3.80 12.23
C ASP A 35 19.61 3.30 11.93
N LEU A 36 18.60 4.16 12.04
CA LEU A 36 17.22 3.83 11.72
C LEU A 36 17.04 3.46 10.24
N ASN A 37 17.67 4.19 9.34
CA ASN A 37 17.66 3.88 7.90
C ASN A 37 18.31 2.53 7.61
N GLN A 38 19.40 2.20 8.30
CA GLN A 38 20.05 0.91 8.18
C GLN A 38 19.13 -0.22 8.67
N TRP A 39 18.46 -0.05 9.79
CA TRP A 39 17.50 -1.04 10.31
C TRP A 39 16.33 -1.23 9.36
N VAL A 40 15.76 -0.15 8.85
CA VAL A 40 14.70 -0.23 7.83
C VAL A 40 15.17 -1.03 6.62
N SER A 41 16.38 -0.75 6.13
CA SER A 41 16.95 -1.46 4.97
C SER A 41 17.15 -2.96 5.23
N GLN A 42 17.58 -3.33 6.44
CA GLN A 42 17.74 -4.74 6.85
C GLN A 42 16.38 -5.45 6.91
N VAL A 43 15.37 -4.82 7.52
CA VAL A 43 14.02 -5.38 7.61
C VAL A 43 13.40 -5.52 6.21
N ASP A 44 13.57 -4.52 5.35
CA ASP A 44 13.08 -4.58 3.97
C ASP A 44 13.74 -5.71 3.18
N ALA A 45 15.05 -5.92 3.36
CA ALA A 45 15.77 -7.03 2.73
C ALA A 45 15.24 -8.39 3.22
N ALA A 46 15.06 -8.56 4.54
CA ALA A 46 14.50 -9.77 5.13
C ALA A 46 13.08 -10.05 4.62
N LEU A 47 12.22 -9.03 4.54
CA LEU A 47 10.86 -9.18 4.00
C LEU A 47 10.85 -9.55 2.51
N LYS A 48 11.77 -9.01 1.72
CA LYS A 48 11.94 -9.38 0.31
C LYS A 48 12.39 -10.83 0.18
N GLN A 49 13.30 -11.28 1.03
CA GLN A 49 13.76 -12.67 1.06
C GLN A 49 12.60 -13.62 1.39
N ILE A 50 11.87 -13.37 2.48
CA ILE A 50 10.68 -14.15 2.86
C ILE A 50 9.66 -14.19 1.72
N ALA A 51 9.42 -13.04 1.06
CA ALA A 51 8.49 -12.97 -0.06
C ALA A 51 8.97 -13.78 -1.28
N SER A 52 10.26 -13.86 -1.52
CA SER A 52 10.84 -14.62 -2.64
C SER A 52 10.83 -16.14 -2.39
N GLU A 53 10.94 -16.57 -1.14
CA GLU A 53 10.93 -17.98 -0.76
C GLU A 53 9.50 -18.56 -0.70
N ASN A 54 8.51 -17.72 -0.41
CA ASN A 54 7.11 -18.13 -0.30
C ASN A 54 6.38 -18.02 -1.64
N GLU A 55 5.91 -19.15 -2.18
CA GLU A 55 5.22 -19.22 -3.47
C GLU A 55 3.95 -18.36 -3.52
N ALA A 56 3.16 -18.34 -2.43
CA ALA A 56 1.96 -17.50 -2.36
C ALA A 56 2.33 -16.00 -2.40
N CYS A 57 3.41 -15.58 -1.73
CA CYS A 57 3.91 -14.21 -1.81
C CYS A 57 4.35 -13.85 -3.23
N ARG A 58 5.04 -14.76 -3.94
CA ARG A 58 5.46 -14.54 -5.34
C ARG A 58 4.26 -14.31 -6.25
N ARG A 59 3.22 -15.17 -6.13
CA ARG A 59 1.97 -15.00 -6.89
C ARG A 59 1.28 -13.67 -6.59
N LEU A 60 1.24 -13.25 -5.32
CA LEU A 60 0.65 -11.96 -4.94
C LEU A 60 1.45 -10.77 -5.45
N SER A 61 2.77 -10.86 -5.44
CA SER A 61 3.66 -9.77 -5.91
C SER A 61 3.58 -9.52 -7.43
N ALA A 62 2.98 -10.44 -8.19
CA ALA A 62 2.68 -10.22 -9.60
C ALA A 62 1.50 -9.24 -9.82
N ILE A 63 0.70 -8.97 -8.79
CA ILE A 63 -0.42 -8.03 -8.86
C ILE A 63 0.13 -6.59 -8.78
N PRO A 64 -0.16 -5.72 -9.75
CA PRO A 64 0.26 -4.32 -9.69
C PRO A 64 -0.14 -3.66 -8.35
N GLY A 65 0.80 -2.98 -7.71
CA GLY A 65 0.57 -2.33 -6.41
C GLY A 65 0.60 -3.24 -5.19
N VAL A 66 0.88 -4.53 -5.36
CA VAL A 66 1.10 -5.47 -4.25
C VAL A 66 2.59 -5.83 -4.19
N GLY A 67 3.33 -5.16 -3.34
CA GLY A 67 4.75 -5.45 -3.10
C GLY A 67 4.97 -6.52 -2.02
N SER A 68 6.26 -6.83 -1.73
CA SER A 68 6.67 -7.81 -0.72
C SER A 68 6.03 -7.58 0.65
N ILE A 69 6.02 -6.32 1.12
CA ILE A 69 5.40 -5.94 2.41
C ILE A 69 3.89 -6.26 2.41
N THR A 70 3.18 -5.91 1.34
CA THR A 70 1.74 -6.18 1.26
C THR A 70 1.46 -7.67 1.16
N ALA A 71 2.23 -8.40 0.34
CA ALA A 71 2.07 -9.84 0.16
C ALA A 71 2.29 -10.62 1.46
N THR A 72 3.40 -10.35 2.16
CA THR A 72 3.72 -10.99 3.44
C THR A 72 2.70 -10.64 4.52
N ALA A 73 2.29 -9.37 4.61
CA ALA A 73 1.30 -8.92 5.59
C ALA A 73 -0.09 -9.55 5.35
N VAL A 74 -0.51 -9.73 4.09
CA VAL A 74 -1.76 -10.42 3.75
C VAL A 74 -1.71 -11.87 4.19
N ILE A 75 -0.65 -12.59 3.86
CA ILE A 75 -0.50 -14.00 4.23
C ILE A 75 -0.46 -14.17 5.75
N ALA A 76 0.27 -13.30 6.45
CA ALA A 76 0.31 -13.31 7.92
C ALA A 76 -1.08 -13.07 8.55
N ALA A 77 -1.92 -12.25 7.91
CA ALA A 77 -3.23 -11.88 8.46
C ALA A 77 -4.34 -12.88 8.14
N ILE A 78 -4.34 -13.50 6.96
CA ILE A 78 -5.46 -14.33 6.49
C ILE A 78 -5.05 -15.72 6.00
N GLY A 79 -3.77 -16.09 6.10
CA GLY A 79 -3.27 -17.39 5.62
C GLY A 79 -3.58 -17.59 4.13
N ASN A 80 -4.26 -18.68 3.82
CA ASN A 80 -4.68 -19.02 2.46
C ASN A 80 -6.00 -18.32 2.02
N GLY A 81 -6.56 -17.44 2.84
CA GLY A 81 -7.80 -16.73 2.52
C GLY A 81 -9.08 -17.54 2.63
N ALA A 82 -9.04 -18.77 3.15
CA ALA A 82 -10.20 -19.68 3.28
C ALA A 82 -11.31 -19.15 4.21
N ALA A 83 -10.98 -18.22 5.11
CA ALA A 83 -11.97 -17.56 5.97
C ALA A 83 -12.99 -16.71 5.19
N PHE A 84 -12.73 -16.41 3.93
CA PHE A 84 -13.61 -15.60 3.07
C PHE A 84 -14.07 -16.44 1.87
N THR A 85 -15.37 -16.47 1.60
CA THR A 85 -15.93 -17.18 0.43
C THR A 85 -15.83 -16.36 -0.85
N LYS A 86 -15.70 -15.04 -0.76
CA LYS A 86 -15.62 -14.11 -1.90
C LYS A 86 -14.69 -12.95 -1.61
N GLY A 87 -13.99 -12.46 -2.63
CA GLY A 87 -13.09 -11.29 -2.49
C GLY A 87 -13.78 -10.03 -1.96
N ARG A 88 -15.11 -9.88 -2.19
CA ARG A 88 -15.91 -8.79 -1.62
C ARG A 88 -15.93 -8.83 -0.09
N GLN A 89 -15.93 -10.01 0.52
CA GLN A 89 -15.91 -10.15 1.99
C GLN A 89 -14.55 -9.75 2.54
N PHE A 90 -13.45 -10.11 1.87
CA PHE A 90 -12.12 -9.64 2.24
C PHE A 90 -12.01 -8.11 2.14
N ALA A 91 -12.49 -7.51 1.05
CA ALA A 91 -12.51 -6.05 0.92
C ALA A 91 -13.40 -5.37 1.99
N ALA A 92 -14.51 -6.00 2.39
CA ALA A 92 -15.36 -5.54 3.47
C ALA A 92 -14.67 -5.65 4.83
N TRP A 93 -13.97 -6.76 5.07
CA TRP A 93 -13.16 -6.96 6.27
C TRP A 93 -12.03 -5.94 6.41
N LEU A 94 -11.48 -5.47 5.29
CA LEU A 94 -10.52 -4.35 5.27
C LEU A 94 -11.19 -2.97 5.48
N GLY A 95 -12.53 -2.91 5.51
CA GLY A 95 -13.27 -1.66 5.65
C GLY A 95 -13.22 -0.76 4.41
N MET A 96 -13.02 -1.32 3.21
CA MET A 96 -12.96 -0.60 1.93
C MET A 96 -14.29 -0.65 1.17
N VAL A 97 -15.38 -0.97 1.84
CA VAL A 97 -16.75 -0.90 1.29
C VAL A 97 -17.46 0.33 1.80
N PRO A 98 -18.40 0.90 1.03
CA PRO A 98 -19.19 2.02 1.50
C PRO A 98 -19.93 1.69 2.79
N SER A 99 -19.97 2.64 3.72
CA SER A 99 -20.93 2.59 4.82
C SER A 99 -22.29 3.07 4.33
N GLU A 100 -23.34 2.52 4.89
CA GLU A 100 -24.71 2.84 4.50
C GLU A 100 -25.47 3.46 5.67
N ARG A 101 -26.23 4.52 5.39
CA ARG A 101 -27.24 5.10 6.27
C ARG A 101 -28.54 5.19 5.50
N SER A 102 -29.27 4.08 5.48
CA SER A 102 -30.58 4.02 4.79
C SER A 102 -31.71 4.18 5.80
N THR A 103 -32.67 5.04 5.48
CA THR A 103 -33.87 5.25 6.27
C THR A 103 -35.06 5.36 5.32
N GLY A 104 -36.22 4.78 5.69
CA GLY A 104 -37.46 4.90 4.92
C GLY A 104 -37.37 4.40 3.48
N GLY A 105 -36.63 3.31 3.23
CA GLY A 105 -36.46 2.74 1.87
C GLY A 105 -35.51 3.52 0.95
N LYS A 106 -34.96 4.65 1.38
CA LYS A 106 -33.97 5.42 0.60
C LYS A 106 -32.55 5.01 0.98
N GLN A 107 -31.84 4.40 0.04
CA GLN A 107 -30.44 4.04 0.22
C GLN A 107 -29.55 5.28 0.15
N LYS A 108 -28.75 5.50 1.20
CA LYS A 108 -27.73 6.55 1.25
C LYS A 108 -26.37 5.92 1.53
N LEU A 109 -25.56 5.82 0.49
CA LEU A 109 -24.16 5.38 0.60
C LEU A 109 -23.30 6.55 1.04
N LEU A 110 -22.39 6.28 1.97
CA LEU A 110 -21.40 7.22 2.50
C LEU A 110 -19.99 6.78 2.03
N GLY A 111 -18.95 7.45 2.55
CA GLY A 111 -17.58 7.00 2.35
C GLY A 111 -17.33 5.59 2.88
N ILE A 112 -16.14 5.05 2.66
CA ILE A 112 -15.77 3.70 3.13
C ILE A 112 -15.93 3.57 4.64
N SER A 113 -16.30 2.37 5.08
CA SER A 113 -16.61 2.09 6.48
C SER A 113 -15.44 2.32 7.44
N LYS A 114 -14.22 2.17 6.95
CA LYS A 114 -12.96 2.24 7.71
C LYS A 114 -12.88 1.28 8.90
N ARG A 115 -13.85 0.37 9.05
CA ARG A 115 -13.86 -0.69 10.06
C ARG A 115 -13.00 -1.84 9.59
N GLY A 116 -12.30 -2.52 10.52
CA GLY A 116 -11.46 -3.68 10.21
C GLY A 116 -9.96 -3.37 10.17
N ASN A 117 -9.17 -4.20 9.49
CA ASN A 117 -7.71 -4.12 9.52
C ASN A 117 -7.18 -2.82 8.88
N CYS A 118 -6.80 -1.86 9.72
CA CYS A 118 -6.34 -0.56 9.25
C CYS A 118 -4.94 -0.60 8.61
N TYR A 119 -4.09 -1.54 9.02
CA TYR A 119 -2.74 -1.69 8.49
C TYR A 119 -2.78 -2.17 7.03
N LEU A 120 -3.47 -3.28 6.77
CA LEU A 120 -3.62 -3.80 5.41
C LEU A 120 -4.37 -2.81 4.52
N ARG A 121 -5.41 -2.14 5.03
CA ARG A 121 -6.10 -1.09 4.25
C ARG A 121 -5.14 0.02 3.82
N ARG A 122 -4.24 0.48 4.70
CA ARG A 122 -3.21 1.47 4.33
C ARG A 122 -2.27 0.94 3.24
N LEU A 123 -1.80 -0.29 3.35
CA LEU A 123 -0.95 -0.90 2.34
C LEU A 123 -1.63 -0.95 0.96
N PHE A 124 -2.89 -1.41 0.89
CA PHE A 124 -3.64 -1.41 -0.37
C PHE A 124 -3.89 0.00 -0.92
N MET A 125 -4.12 0.99 -0.06
CA MET A 125 -4.27 2.38 -0.48
C MET A 125 -2.96 2.95 -1.04
N HIS A 126 -1.81 2.65 -0.44
CA HIS A 126 -0.50 3.04 -0.97
C HIS A 126 -0.21 2.35 -2.30
N GLY A 127 -0.46 1.04 -2.39
CA GLY A 127 -0.33 0.28 -3.63
C GLY A 127 -1.21 0.85 -4.76
N ALA A 128 -2.47 1.18 -4.46
CA ALA A 128 -3.37 1.79 -5.42
C ALA A 128 -2.86 3.16 -5.92
N ARG A 129 -2.36 4.00 -5.02
CA ARG A 129 -1.77 5.29 -5.41
C ARG A 129 -0.53 5.13 -6.28
N ALA A 130 0.35 4.17 -5.98
CA ALA A 130 1.52 3.86 -6.80
C ALA A 130 1.12 3.40 -8.21
N VAL A 131 0.08 2.56 -8.34
CA VAL A 131 -0.47 2.15 -9.63
C VAL A 131 -1.05 3.33 -10.40
N LEU A 132 -1.79 4.22 -9.74
CA LEU A 132 -2.35 5.42 -10.38
C LEU A 132 -1.27 6.36 -10.92
N GLN A 133 -0.16 6.54 -10.20
CA GLN A 133 0.97 7.34 -10.66
C GLN A 133 1.67 6.74 -11.87
N GLN A 134 1.52 5.43 -12.09
CA GLN A 134 2.12 4.69 -13.19
C GLN A 134 1.05 4.09 -14.12
N SER A 135 -0.11 4.72 -14.22
CA SER A 135 -1.27 4.18 -14.97
C SER A 135 -0.94 3.87 -16.43
N ALA A 136 -0.11 4.68 -17.08
CA ALA A 136 0.34 4.45 -18.46
C ALA A 136 1.17 3.16 -18.66
N LYS A 137 1.68 2.54 -17.58
CA LYS A 137 2.45 1.29 -17.61
C LYS A 137 1.60 0.05 -17.31
N GLN A 138 0.30 0.24 -17.06
CA GLN A 138 -0.60 -0.85 -16.73
C GLN A 138 -1.12 -1.58 -17.99
N SER A 139 -1.76 -2.74 -17.78
CA SER A 139 -2.45 -3.42 -18.87
C SER A 139 -3.54 -2.53 -19.47
N SER A 140 -3.80 -2.69 -20.77
CA SER A 140 -4.77 -1.87 -21.50
C SER A 140 -6.15 -1.82 -20.84
N ALA A 141 -6.63 -2.95 -20.33
CA ALA A 141 -7.92 -3.03 -19.63
C ALA A 141 -7.95 -2.27 -18.31
N LEU A 142 -6.88 -2.38 -17.49
CA LEU A 142 -6.78 -1.63 -16.23
C LEU A 142 -6.63 -0.13 -16.51
N GLN A 143 -5.82 0.22 -17.51
CA GLN A 143 -5.64 1.61 -17.91
C GLN A 143 -6.96 2.24 -18.37
N ALA A 144 -7.68 1.61 -19.29
CA ALA A 144 -8.96 2.09 -19.79
C ALA A 144 -9.99 2.28 -18.65
N TRP A 145 -10.05 1.32 -17.71
CA TRP A 145 -10.92 1.43 -16.54
C TRP A 145 -10.53 2.60 -15.63
N LEU A 146 -9.23 2.82 -15.40
CA LEU A 146 -8.72 3.94 -14.61
C LEU A 146 -9.02 5.29 -15.28
N GLU A 147 -8.80 5.41 -16.60
CA GLU A 147 -9.10 6.60 -17.37
C GLU A 147 -10.58 6.97 -17.30
N GLN A 148 -11.47 5.98 -17.53
CA GLN A 148 -12.91 6.16 -17.41
C GLN A 148 -13.33 6.60 -15.99
N LEU A 149 -12.67 6.08 -14.95
CA LEU A 149 -13.02 6.43 -13.58
C LEU A 149 -12.47 7.81 -13.20
N THR A 150 -11.26 8.14 -13.63
CA THR A 150 -10.60 9.42 -13.34
C THR A 150 -11.28 10.59 -14.04
N SER A 151 -11.89 10.37 -15.22
CA SER A 151 -12.60 11.42 -15.96
C SER A 151 -13.86 11.93 -15.25
N ARG A 152 -14.45 11.15 -14.34
CA ARG A 152 -15.74 11.45 -13.68
C ARG A 152 -15.71 11.50 -12.16
N THR A 153 -14.60 11.14 -11.53
CA THR A 153 -14.52 11.06 -10.06
C THR A 153 -13.22 11.63 -9.52
N HIS A 154 -13.29 12.13 -8.29
CA HIS A 154 -12.13 12.68 -7.59
C HIS A 154 -11.02 11.61 -7.41
N PRO A 155 -9.72 11.94 -7.58
CA PRO A 155 -8.60 10.98 -7.49
C PRO A 155 -8.58 10.12 -6.22
N ASN A 156 -8.99 10.66 -5.08
CA ASN A 156 -9.09 9.88 -3.85
C ASN A 156 -10.15 8.78 -3.91
N ILE A 157 -11.26 9.00 -4.64
CA ILE A 157 -12.31 7.98 -4.85
C ILE A 157 -11.78 6.90 -5.78
N VAL A 158 -11.06 7.29 -6.84
CA VAL A 158 -10.37 6.36 -7.75
C VAL A 158 -9.40 5.48 -6.99
N ALA A 159 -8.56 6.07 -6.12
CA ALA A 159 -7.62 5.33 -5.29
C ALA A 159 -8.31 4.29 -4.38
N VAL A 160 -9.45 4.66 -3.77
CA VAL A 160 -10.24 3.74 -2.95
C VAL A 160 -10.85 2.61 -3.77
N ALA A 161 -11.41 2.92 -4.94
CA ALA A 161 -11.99 1.93 -5.84
C ALA A 161 -10.93 0.93 -6.32
N LEU A 162 -9.75 1.43 -6.70
CA LEU A 162 -8.62 0.60 -7.09
C LEU A 162 -8.10 -0.25 -5.91
N ALA A 163 -7.94 0.31 -4.72
CA ALA A 163 -7.54 -0.43 -3.53
C ALA A 163 -8.50 -1.59 -3.21
N ASN A 164 -9.82 -1.34 -3.32
CA ASN A 164 -10.83 -2.38 -3.18
C ASN A 164 -10.66 -3.48 -4.25
N GLN A 165 -10.40 -3.10 -5.50
CA GLN A 165 -10.17 -4.04 -6.58
C GLN A 165 -8.90 -4.86 -6.36
N LEU A 166 -7.79 -4.22 -5.97
CA LEU A 166 -6.53 -4.89 -5.62
C LEU A 166 -6.73 -5.93 -4.51
N ALA A 167 -7.46 -5.58 -3.45
CA ALA A 167 -7.77 -6.53 -2.38
C ALA A 167 -8.57 -7.75 -2.88
N ARG A 168 -9.55 -7.51 -3.74
CA ARG A 168 -10.36 -8.62 -4.32
C ARG A 168 -9.54 -9.52 -5.21
N MET A 169 -8.63 -8.96 -6.02
CA MET A 169 -7.69 -9.71 -6.85
C MET A 169 -6.70 -10.51 -5.99
N THR A 170 -6.14 -9.88 -4.95
CA THR A 170 -5.25 -10.52 -3.97
C THR A 170 -5.91 -11.74 -3.34
N TRP A 171 -7.15 -11.60 -2.87
CA TRP A 171 -7.89 -12.73 -2.33
C TRP A 171 -8.12 -13.82 -3.38
N ALA A 172 -8.48 -13.47 -4.62
CA ALA A 172 -8.75 -14.44 -5.67
C ALA A 172 -7.51 -15.26 -6.05
N VAL A 173 -6.35 -14.60 -6.19
CA VAL A 173 -5.06 -15.27 -6.43
C VAL A 173 -4.70 -16.21 -5.28
N LEU A 174 -4.90 -15.76 -4.04
CA LEU A 174 -4.55 -16.53 -2.85
C LEU A 174 -5.48 -17.73 -2.64
N ALA A 175 -6.80 -17.50 -2.64
CA ALA A 175 -7.79 -18.55 -2.35
C ALA A 175 -7.91 -19.59 -3.47
N LYS A 176 -7.69 -19.18 -4.73
CA LYS A 176 -7.73 -20.09 -5.88
C LYS A 176 -6.38 -20.70 -6.24
N GLN A 177 -5.31 -20.27 -5.57
CA GLN A 177 -3.92 -20.69 -5.83
C GLN A 177 -3.52 -20.53 -7.31
N GLN A 178 -4.01 -19.49 -7.97
CA GLN A 178 -3.78 -19.21 -9.37
C GLN A 178 -2.83 -18.02 -9.54
N GLU A 179 -2.12 -17.99 -10.65
CA GLU A 179 -1.32 -16.83 -11.01
C GLU A 179 -2.22 -15.63 -11.38
N TYR A 180 -1.71 -14.43 -11.10
CA TYR A 180 -2.37 -13.22 -11.56
C TYR A 180 -2.32 -13.15 -13.09
N ARG A 181 -3.50 -13.04 -13.69
CA ARG A 181 -3.65 -12.78 -15.14
C ARG A 181 -4.28 -11.41 -15.32
N PRO A 182 -3.57 -10.46 -15.96
CA PRO A 182 -4.21 -9.22 -16.37
C PRO A 182 -5.39 -9.56 -17.26
N HIS A 183 -6.56 -9.02 -16.94
CA HIS A 183 -7.69 -9.15 -17.87
C HIS A 183 -7.33 -8.42 -19.17
N CYS A 184 -7.39 -9.14 -20.27
CA CYS A 184 -7.34 -8.58 -21.64
C CYS A 184 -8.60 -7.76 -21.92
#